data_67d6c0bd8822be962b6aef62ad53c01d
#
_entry.id   67d6c0bd8822be962b6aef62ad53c01d
#
_cell.length_a   1.000
_cell.length_b   1.000
_cell.length_c   1.000
_cell.angle_alpha   90.00
_cell.angle_beta   90.00
_cell.angle_gamma   90.00
#
_symmetry.space_group_name_H-M   'P 1'
#
loop_
_entity.id
_entity.type
_entity.pdbx_description
1 polymer ?
#
loop_
_entity_poly.entity_id
_entity_poly.type
_entity_poly.pdbx_seq_one_letter_code
_entity_poly.pdbx_strand_id
1 'polypeptide(L)'
;MSSDAGDGSGDVGADEIAAAMESGVAPPATFEFLVQTLFTQALMALGRIPNPITKQTHRNVLTAKHFIDTLTMLEEKTRGNLSGDERRLLDEIQHQLRLQFVEGTR
;
A
#
# COMPACT_ATOMS: atom_id res chain seq x y z
N MET A 1 20.04 3.39 15.78
CA MET A 1 19.21 3.28 15.81
C MET A 1 18.60 2.37 15.48
N SER A 2 18.14 1.75 15.60
CA SER A 2 17.60 0.93 15.38
C SER A 2 16.66 0.69 14.99
N SER A 3 16.19 0.46 14.67
CA SER A 3 15.22 0.35 14.27
C SER A 3 14.72 -0.65 14.26
N ASP A 4 14.59 -1.34 14.48
CA ASP A 4 14.04 -2.28 14.44
C ASP A 4 13.07 -2.51 14.07
N ALA A 5 12.69 -2.30 13.93
CA ALA A 5 11.81 -2.43 13.46
C ALA A 5 11.26 -3.33 13.20
N GLY A 6 11.23 -3.80 13.27
CA GLY A 6 10.61 -4.52 13.02
C GLY A 6 9.99 -5.35 12.69
N ASP A 7 9.31 -5.45 12.75
CA ASP A 7 8.74 -6.43 12.56
C ASP A 7 8.45 -6.68 11.30
N GLY A 8 8.64 -6.17 10.43
CA GLY A 8 8.42 -6.56 9.13
C GLY A 8 7.24 -7.37 8.86
N SER A 9 6.28 -7.30 9.61
CA SER A 9 5.16 -8.15 9.38
C SER A 9 4.47 -7.82 8.09
N GLY A 10 4.64 -6.67 7.58
CA GLY A 10 4.04 -6.34 6.32
C GLY A 10 2.55 -6.07 6.39
N ASP A 11 1.95 -6.21 7.54
CA ASP A 11 0.52 -6.03 7.65
C ASP A 11 0.25 -4.72 8.37
N VAL A 12 0.59 -3.63 7.72
CA VAL A 12 0.54 -2.31 8.32
C VAL A 12 -0.63 -1.54 7.76
N GLY A 13 -1.50 -1.07 8.64
CA GLY A 13 -2.65 -0.29 8.23
C GLY A 13 -2.34 1.18 8.10
N ALA A 14 -3.32 1.91 7.57
CA ALA A 14 -3.15 3.34 7.35
C ALA A 14 -2.88 4.09 8.65
N ASP A 15 -3.56 3.70 9.72
CA ASP A 15 -3.36 4.35 11.00
C ASP A 15 -1.96 4.15 11.52
N GLU A 16 -1.42 2.96 11.32
CA GLU A 16 -0.08 2.65 11.79
C GLU A 16 0.97 3.41 11.00
N ILE A 17 0.76 3.56 9.70
CA ILE A 17 1.68 4.33 8.88
C ILE A 17 1.68 5.79 9.31
N ALA A 18 0.50 6.35 9.50
CA ALA A 18 0.39 7.74 9.91
C ALA A 18 1.01 7.96 11.29
N ALA A 19 0.77 7.03 12.22
CA ALA A 19 1.31 7.13 13.56
C ALA A 19 2.83 7.07 13.54
N ALA A 20 3.39 6.18 12.72
CA ALA A 20 4.83 6.08 12.62
C ALA A 20 5.46 7.38 12.12
N MET A 21 4.82 8.00 11.15
CA MET A 21 5.33 9.26 10.61
C MET A 21 5.22 10.39 11.61
N GLU A 22 4.13 10.43 12.35
CA GLU A 22 3.93 11.48 13.35
C GLU A 22 4.88 11.35 14.52
N SER A 23 5.18 10.13 14.91
CA SER A 23 6.05 9.91 16.07
C SER A 23 7.51 10.12 15.76
N GLY A 24 7.85 10.27 14.49
CA GLY A 24 9.24 10.42 14.09
C GLY A 24 9.98 9.11 13.99
N VAL A 25 9.29 8.00 14.13
CA VAL A 25 9.89 6.69 13.99
C VAL A 25 9.82 6.28 12.53
N ALA A 26 10.98 6.04 11.94
CA ALA A 26 11.04 5.67 10.53
C ALA A 26 10.52 4.24 10.34
N PRO A 27 9.64 4.02 9.37
CA PRO A 27 9.21 2.65 9.07
C PRO A 27 10.35 1.87 8.41
N PRO A 28 10.24 0.54 8.37
CA PRO A 28 11.28 -0.26 7.73
C PRO A 28 11.38 0.05 6.23
N ALA A 29 12.60 0.10 5.75
CA ALA A 29 12.85 0.40 4.33
C ALA A 29 12.89 -0.91 3.55
N THR A 30 11.73 -1.50 3.34
CA THR A 30 11.61 -2.77 2.63
C THR A 30 10.67 -2.62 1.44
N PHE A 31 10.80 -3.53 0.50
CA PHE A 31 9.90 -3.55 -0.64
C PHE A 31 8.47 -3.84 -0.17
N GLU A 32 8.34 -4.76 0.78
CA GLU A 32 7.02 -5.09 1.31
C GLU A 32 6.35 -3.87 1.92
N PHE A 33 7.09 -3.08 2.67
CA PHE A 33 6.49 -1.89 3.28
C PHE A 33 6.06 -0.90 2.21
N LEU A 34 6.87 -0.71 1.18
CA LEU A 34 6.50 0.19 0.09
C LEU A 34 5.21 -0.27 -0.58
N VAL A 35 5.12 -1.55 -0.89
CA VAL A 35 3.95 -2.10 -1.54
C VAL A 35 2.72 -1.96 -0.66
N GLN A 36 2.87 -2.23 0.64
CA GLN A 36 1.76 -2.07 1.58
C GLN A 36 1.32 -0.62 1.69
N THR A 37 2.26 0.30 1.66
CA THR A 37 1.92 1.72 1.69
C THR A 37 1.08 2.10 0.48
N LEU A 38 1.48 1.66 -0.69
CA LEU A 38 0.74 1.96 -1.90
C LEU A 38 -0.62 1.29 -1.90
N PHE A 39 -0.70 0.08 -1.36
CA PHE A 39 -1.97 -0.62 -1.22
C PHE A 39 -2.92 0.17 -0.32
N THR A 40 -2.41 0.65 0.81
CA THR A 40 -3.21 1.43 1.74
C THR A 40 -3.70 2.71 1.10
N GLN A 41 -2.83 3.40 0.36
CA GLN A 41 -3.23 4.62 -0.33
C GLN A 41 -4.31 4.33 -1.36
N ALA A 42 -4.18 3.23 -2.07
CA ALA A 42 -5.19 2.86 -3.06
C ALA A 42 -6.53 2.56 -2.39
N LEU A 43 -6.51 1.87 -1.26
CA LEU A 43 -7.74 1.56 -0.54
C LEU A 43 -8.42 2.84 -0.05
N MET A 44 -7.64 3.81 0.42
CA MET A 44 -8.21 5.08 0.81
C MET A 44 -8.83 5.79 -0.39
N ALA A 45 -8.17 5.75 -1.52
CA ALA A 45 -8.69 6.38 -2.74
C ALA A 45 -9.95 5.68 -3.24
N LEU A 46 -10.09 4.39 -2.95
CA LEU A 46 -11.30 3.67 -3.31
C LEU A 46 -12.42 3.86 -2.29
N GLY A 47 -12.15 4.56 -1.20
CA GLY A 47 -13.14 4.78 -0.17
C GLY A 47 -13.37 3.58 0.72
N ARG A 48 -12.43 2.64 0.72
CA ARG A 48 -12.58 1.41 1.51
C ARG A 48 -12.15 1.58 2.96
N ILE A 49 -11.21 2.50 3.20
CA ILE A 49 -10.77 2.79 4.55
C ILE A 49 -10.71 4.30 4.71
N PRO A 50 -10.94 4.80 5.94
CA PRO A 50 -10.90 6.24 6.15
C PRO A 50 -9.48 6.77 6.13
N ASN A 51 -9.35 8.03 5.74
CA ASN A 51 -8.09 8.73 5.84
C ASN A 51 -7.77 8.89 7.33
N PRO A 52 -6.59 8.47 7.79
CA PRO A 52 -6.31 8.51 9.23
C PRO A 52 -6.20 9.93 9.78
N ILE A 53 -5.97 10.91 8.93
CA ILE A 53 -5.85 12.29 9.37
C ILE A 53 -7.22 12.96 9.45
N THR A 54 -8.05 12.82 8.41
CA THR A 54 -9.37 13.46 8.38
C THR A 54 -10.45 12.60 8.99
N LYS A 55 -10.20 11.31 9.18
CA LYS A 55 -11.15 10.35 9.71
C LYS A 55 -12.36 10.14 8.81
N GLN A 56 -12.25 10.50 7.54
CA GLN A 56 -13.35 10.37 6.59
C GLN A 56 -12.95 9.51 5.42
N THR A 57 -13.94 8.84 4.84
CA THR A 57 -13.72 8.11 3.61
C THR A 57 -14.04 9.04 2.44
N HIS A 58 -13.25 8.90 1.39
CA HIS A 58 -13.45 9.72 0.22
C HIS A 58 -13.02 8.90 -1.00
N ARG A 59 -13.90 8.82 -1.98
CA ARG A 59 -13.63 8.01 -3.15
C ARG A 59 -13.14 8.87 -4.30
N ASN A 60 -11.99 8.53 -4.83
CA ASN A 60 -11.42 9.23 -5.98
C ASN A 60 -10.87 8.18 -6.94
N VAL A 61 -11.64 7.89 -7.98
CA VAL A 61 -11.33 6.81 -8.91
C VAL A 61 -10.03 7.08 -9.65
N LEU A 62 -9.77 8.32 -10.02
CA LEU A 62 -8.54 8.64 -10.75
C LEU A 62 -7.31 8.42 -9.89
N THR A 63 -7.40 8.80 -8.62
CA THR A 63 -6.30 8.58 -7.70
C THR A 63 -6.09 7.09 -7.46
N ALA A 64 -7.19 6.34 -7.34
CA ALA A 64 -7.08 4.89 -7.17
C ALA A 64 -6.38 4.27 -8.38
N LYS A 65 -6.77 4.69 -9.57
CA LYS A 65 -6.13 4.16 -10.78
C LYS A 65 -4.65 4.49 -10.81
N HIS A 66 -4.29 5.68 -10.35
CA HIS A 66 -2.88 6.07 -10.29
C HIS A 66 -2.07 5.09 -9.44
N PHE A 67 -2.59 4.71 -8.28
CA PHE A 67 -1.85 3.79 -7.41
C PHE A 67 -1.80 2.39 -8.00
N ILE A 68 -2.87 1.96 -8.66
CA ILE A 68 -2.87 0.65 -9.32
C ILE A 68 -1.84 0.64 -10.45
N ASP A 69 -1.82 1.70 -11.24
CA ASP A 69 -0.85 1.81 -12.33
C ASP A 69 0.58 1.89 -11.80
N THR A 70 0.76 2.57 -10.66
CA THR A 70 2.08 2.66 -10.04
C THR A 70 2.58 1.27 -9.64
N LEU A 71 1.69 0.44 -9.10
CA LEU A 71 2.09 -0.92 -8.73
C LEU A 71 2.43 -1.75 -9.96
N THR A 72 1.71 -1.56 -11.05
CA THR A 72 2.05 -2.25 -12.29
C THR A 72 3.42 -1.81 -12.80
N MET A 73 3.70 -0.52 -12.72
CA MET A 73 5.01 0.00 -13.10
C MET A 73 6.11 -0.61 -12.24
N LEU A 74 5.85 -0.70 -10.92
CA LEU A 74 6.84 -1.30 -10.02
C LEU A 74 7.10 -2.75 -10.37
N GLU A 75 6.06 -3.49 -10.73
CA GLU A 75 6.24 -4.88 -11.12
C GLU A 75 7.20 -4.99 -12.30
N GLU A 76 7.01 -4.13 -13.29
CA GLU A 76 7.86 -4.17 -14.48
C GLU A 76 9.29 -3.76 -14.16
N LYS A 77 9.45 -2.73 -13.34
CA LYS A 77 10.79 -2.22 -13.05
C LYS A 77 11.58 -3.13 -12.13
N THR A 78 10.91 -3.96 -11.35
CA THR A 78 11.59 -4.85 -10.42
C THR A 78 11.63 -6.29 -10.90
N ARG A 79 11.19 -6.55 -12.13
CA ARG A 79 11.13 -7.91 -12.63
C ARG A 79 12.52 -8.56 -12.58
N GLY A 80 12.57 -9.73 -11.97
CA GLY A 80 13.82 -10.44 -11.80
C GLY A 80 14.60 -10.07 -10.56
N ASN A 81 14.13 -9.07 -9.80
CA ASN A 81 14.84 -8.61 -8.60
C ASN A 81 14.07 -8.83 -7.32
N LEU A 82 12.92 -9.50 -7.37
CA LEU A 82 12.10 -9.70 -6.19
C LEU A 82 12.30 -11.11 -5.65
N SER A 83 12.27 -11.23 -4.33
CA SER A 83 12.21 -12.56 -3.72
C SER A 83 10.85 -13.18 -4.02
N GLY A 84 10.72 -14.47 -3.73
CA GLY A 84 9.44 -15.14 -3.93
C GLY A 84 8.33 -14.52 -3.10
N ASP A 85 8.65 -14.15 -1.88
CA ASP A 85 7.65 -13.55 -1.00
C ASP A 85 7.26 -12.15 -1.48
N GLU A 86 8.22 -11.36 -1.93
CA GLU A 86 7.93 -10.04 -2.46
C GLU A 86 7.06 -10.13 -3.71
N ARG A 87 7.36 -11.08 -4.58
CA ARG A 87 6.58 -11.27 -5.78
C ARG A 87 5.15 -11.69 -5.47
N ARG A 88 5.01 -12.60 -4.54
CA ARG A 88 3.69 -13.10 -4.17
C ARG A 88 2.85 -11.99 -3.56
N LEU A 89 3.45 -11.18 -2.69
CA LEU A 89 2.73 -10.07 -2.09
C LEU A 89 2.27 -9.07 -3.14
N LEU A 90 3.15 -8.71 -4.06
CA LEU A 90 2.81 -7.76 -5.09
C LEU A 90 1.68 -8.27 -5.97
N ASP A 91 1.76 -9.55 -6.38
CA ASP A 91 0.72 -10.15 -7.21
C ASP A 91 -0.63 -10.13 -6.49
N GLU A 92 -0.63 -10.47 -5.22
CA GLU A 92 -1.87 -10.53 -4.46
C GLU A 92 -2.48 -9.15 -4.29
N ILE A 93 -1.66 -8.17 -3.99
CA ILE A 93 -2.15 -6.80 -3.81
C ILE A 93 -2.72 -6.26 -5.12
N GLN A 94 -2.04 -6.49 -6.23
CA GLN A 94 -2.55 -6.05 -7.51
C GLN A 94 -3.89 -6.71 -7.84
N HIS A 95 -4.00 -7.99 -7.53
CA HIS A 95 -5.25 -8.70 -7.80
C HIS A 95 -6.39 -8.12 -6.96
N GLN A 96 -6.14 -7.90 -5.67
CA GLN A 96 -7.15 -7.34 -4.77
C GLN A 96 -7.61 -5.96 -5.24
N LEU A 97 -6.66 -5.13 -5.61
CA LEU A 97 -7.00 -3.77 -6.01
C LEU A 97 -7.80 -3.74 -7.30
N ARG A 98 -7.46 -4.62 -8.25
CA ARG A 98 -8.22 -4.67 -9.49
C ARG A 98 -9.65 -5.10 -9.25
N LEU A 99 -9.85 -6.08 -8.37
CA LEU A 99 -11.20 -6.49 -8.02
C LEU A 99 -11.99 -5.35 -7.39
N GLN A 100 -11.37 -4.66 -6.44
CA GLN A 100 -12.07 -3.59 -5.75
C GLN A 100 -12.29 -2.38 -6.64
N PHE A 101 -11.38 -2.14 -7.56
CA PHE A 101 -11.56 -1.05 -8.51
C PHE A 101 -12.77 -1.31 -9.40
N VAL A 102 -12.88 -2.53 -9.92
CA VAL A 102 -14.00 -2.89 -10.79
C VAL A 102 -15.31 -2.81 -10.01
N GLU A 103 -15.33 -3.34 -8.79
CA GLU A 103 -16.55 -3.28 -7.98
C GLU A 103 -16.95 -1.84 -7.71
N GLY A 104 -15.97 -1.01 -7.45
CA GLY A 104 -16.25 0.37 -7.11
C GLY A 104 -16.71 1.22 -8.28
N THR A 105 -16.46 0.80 -9.51
CA THR A 105 -16.85 1.58 -10.68
C THR A 105 -18.14 1.10 -11.31
N ARG A 106 -18.77 0.09 -10.75
CA ARG A 106 -20.04 -0.44 -11.30
C ARG A 106 -21.23 0.38 -10.96
#